data_c12c6656c9f94a19729cf1850a3cb12f
#
_entry.id   c12c6656c9f94a19729cf1850a3cb12f
#
_cell.length_a   1.000
_cell.length_b   1.000
_cell.length_c   1.000
_cell.angle_alpha   90.00
_cell.angle_beta   90.00
_cell.angle_gamma   90.00
#
_symmetry.space_group_name_H-M   'P 1'
#
loop_
_entity.id
_entity.type
_entity.pdbx_description
1 polymer ?
#
loop_
_entity_poly.entity_id
_entity_poly.type
_entity_poly.pdbx_seq_one_letter_code
_entity_poly.pdbx_strand_id
1 'polypeptide(L)'
;MGAQHRRLASLDILRGFDLFLLVFLQPVACAVLWQIDAPAARAILFQLDHEAWAGFRFWDLVMPLFLFISGTSIPFSFGKMLASGGKAAVYRKVAKRFAVLFLLGMVVQGNLLGLDPHNIYIYTNTLQAIAAGYLITAMIVLNFKVKGQIIAAALLLAGYTVPMMLLGDYTPEGNFALRLDALVLGRFQGDPSYSWILSSLTFGVTVLLGAFAGQIIKKHGKTNPEKAALFLFAIGMALVAAGLLWSLEMPIIKRIWTGSMTLFSGGLCFLLMWLFYWWIDVKGHSRGLNWLKIYGMNSIAAYMIGEVVNFRSAVQSVSYGLAPILGDFYEAWLTFGNFAIVFALLLAMYRSGVFLKV
;
A
#
# COMPACT_ATOMS: atom_id res chain seq x y z
N MET A 1 36.59 -7.78 -2.66
CA MET A 1 35.42 -6.93 -3.01
C MET A 1 34.17 -7.72 -2.69
N GLY A 2 33.51 -7.43 -1.56
CA GLY A 2 32.33 -8.16 -1.09
C GLY A 2 31.19 -7.98 -2.08
N ALA A 3 30.50 -9.05 -2.42
CA ALA A 3 29.28 -9.04 -3.23
C ALA A 3 28.23 -8.16 -2.52
N GLN A 4 28.17 -6.89 -2.90
CA GLN A 4 27.03 -6.04 -2.56
C GLN A 4 25.79 -6.77 -3.04
N HIS A 5 24.96 -7.24 -2.11
CA HIS A 5 23.65 -7.78 -2.41
C HIS A 5 22.88 -6.68 -3.15
N ARG A 6 22.86 -6.75 -4.47
CA ARG A 6 22.14 -5.82 -5.33
C ARG A 6 20.72 -5.74 -4.82
N ARG A 7 20.29 -4.58 -4.33
CA ARG A 7 18.89 -4.30 -4.02
C ARG A 7 18.07 -4.59 -5.26
N LEU A 8 16.89 -5.17 -5.08
CA LEU A 8 15.98 -5.44 -6.19
C LEU A 8 15.45 -4.10 -6.73
N ALA A 9 15.93 -3.70 -7.90
CA ALA A 9 15.64 -2.37 -8.45
C ALA A 9 14.15 -2.21 -8.77
N SER A 10 13.51 -3.25 -9.29
CA SER A 10 12.07 -3.27 -9.56
C SER A 10 11.23 -2.99 -8.31
N LEU A 11 11.61 -3.55 -7.16
CA LEU A 11 10.87 -3.35 -5.91
C LEU A 11 10.96 -1.90 -5.41
N ASP A 12 12.15 -1.28 -5.49
CA ASP A 12 12.32 0.12 -5.08
C ASP A 12 11.60 1.08 -6.05
N ILE A 13 11.60 0.77 -7.35
CA ILE A 13 10.89 1.54 -8.37
C ILE A 13 9.38 1.35 -8.26
N LEU A 14 8.88 0.13 -8.05
CA LEU A 14 7.44 -0.14 -7.87
C LEU A 14 6.89 0.55 -6.62
N ARG A 15 7.64 0.55 -5.52
CA ARG A 15 7.27 1.31 -4.31
C ARG A 15 7.22 2.81 -4.58
N GLY A 16 8.18 3.30 -5.37
CA GLY A 16 8.20 4.71 -5.78
C GLY A 16 7.08 5.07 -6.73
N PHE A 17 6.68 4.15 -7.61
CA PHE A 17 5.53 4.31 -8.49
C PHE A 17 4.23 4.45 -7.68
N ASP A 18 4.01 3.56 -6.73
CA ASP A 18 2.84 3.59 -5.85
C ASP A 18 2.72 4.91 -5.07
N LEU A 19 3.84 5.36 -4.50
CA LEU A 19 3.91 6.66 -3.82
C LEU A 19 3.75 7.86 -4.74
N PHE A 20 4.30 7.80 -5.95
CA PHE A 20 4.11 8.85 -6.94
C PHE A 20 2.64 8.97 -7.33
N LEU A 21 1.93 7.86 -7.49
CA LEU A 21 0.50 7.87 -7.71
C LEU A 21 -0.21 8.63 -6.58
N LEU A 22 0.07 8.28 -5.33
CA LEU A 22 -0.60 8.81 -4.15
C LEU A 22 -0.23 10.27 -3.86
N VAL A 23 1.08 10.59 -3.85
CA VAL A 23 1.60 11.87 -3.34
C VAL A 23 1.74 12.92 -4.43
N PHE A 24 1.59 12.56 -5.71
CA PHE A 24 1.75 13.53 -6.81
C PHE A 24 0.68 13.39 -7.89
N LEU A 25 0.59 12.20 -8.51
CA LEU A 25 -0.20 12.05 -9.73
C LEU A 25 -1.68 12.31 -9.49
N GLN A 26 -2.29 11.62 -8.53
CA GLN A 26 -3.73 11.70 -8.28
C GLN A 26 -4.16 13.11 -7.86
N PRO A 27 -3.56 13.77 -6.83
CA PRO A 27 -4.03 15.08 -6.44
C PRO A 27 -3.85 16.14 -7.52
N VAL A 28 -2.74 16.08 -8.29
CA VAL A 28 -2.50 17.02 -9.40
C VAL A 28 -3.43 16.74 -10.58
N ALA A 29 -3.57 15.44 -10.97
CA ALA A 29 -4.47 15.08 -12.08
C ALA A 29 -5.93 15.42 -11.75
N CYS A 30 -6.39 15.16 -10.53
CA CYS A 30 -7.74 15.55 -10.11
C CYS A 30 -7.92 17.08 -10.15
N ALA A 31 -6.97 17.84 -9.62
CA ALA A 31 -7.06 19.32 -9.64
C ALA A 31 -7.13 19.90 -11.05
N VAL A 32 -6.43 19.30 -12.02
CA VAL A 32 -6.49 19.70 -13.44
C VAL A 32 -7.78 19.24 -14.10
N LEU A 33 -8.14 17.95 -13.94
CA LEU A 33 -9.25 17.33 -14.66
C LEU A 33 -10.62 17.86 -14.21
N TRP A 34 -10.74 18.33 -12.95
CA TRP A 34 -11.95 18.99 -12.45
C TRP A 34 -12.29 20.28 -13.19
N GLN A 35 -11.29 20.93 -13.80
CA GLN A 35 -11.50 22.16 -14.59
C GLN A 35 -11.87 21.86 -16.06
N ILE A 36 -11.89 20.59 -16.46
CA ILE A 36 -12.11 20.19 -17.86
C ILE A 36 -13.48 19.52 -17.99
N ASP A 37 -14.43 20.20 -18.58
CA ASP A 37 -15.76 19.62 -18.87
C ASP A 37 -15.71 18.75 -20.14
N ALA A 38 -15.18 17.53 -20.00
CA ALA A 38 -15.10 16.55 -21.06
C ALA A 38 -15.43 15.14 -20.56
N PRO A 39 -16.08 14.28 -21.37
CA PRO A 39 -16.35 12.89 -20.99
C PRO A 39 -15.10 12.09 -20.62
N ALA A 40 -14.00 12.32 -21.33
CA ALA A 40 -12.71 11.68 -21.03
C ALA A 40 -12.16 12.10 -19.66
N ALA A 41 -12.25 13.38 -19.29
CA ALA A 41 -11.82 13.86 -17.97
C ALA A 41 -12.65 13.21 -16.86
N ARG A 42 -13.96 13.16 -17.01
CA ARG A 42 -14.88 12.48 -16.06
C ARG A 42 -14.57 11.00 -15.94
N ALA A 43 -14.28 10.31 -17.05
CA ALA A 43 -13.91 8.89 -17.02
C ALA A 43 -12.59 8.62 -16.28
N ILE A 44 -11.59 9.51 -16.42
CA ILE A 44 -10.33 9.40 -15.68
C ILE A 44 -10.55 9.73 -14.20
N LEU A 45 -11.26 10.79 -13.88
CA LEU A 45 -11.62 11.13 -12.49
C LEU A 45 -12.33 9.98 -11.79
N PHE A 46 -13.27 9.31 -12.50
CA PHE A 46 -13.96 8.13 -11.97
C PHE A 46 -12.97 7.02 -11.56
N GLN A 47 -11.90 6.78 -12.33
CA GLN A 47 -10.89 5.77 -12.02
C GLN A 47 -9.89 6.24 -10.95
N LEU A 48 -9.72 7.54 -10.74
CA LEU A 48 -8.85 8.13 -9.70
C LEU A 48 -9.56 8.35 -8.37
N ASP A 49 -10.83 7.93 -8.25
CA ASP A 49 -11.59 7.94 -7.02
C ASP A 49 -11.84 6.50 -6.52
N HIS A 50 -12.24 6.37 -5.25
CA HIS A 50 -12.59 5.10 -4.66
C HIS A 50 -13.99 4.62 -5.07
N GLU A 51 -14.15 3.29 -5.23
CA GLU A 51 -15.48 2.72 -5.34
C GLU A 51 -16.29 2.96 -4.06
N ALA A 52 -17.55 3.33 -4.25
CA ALA A 52 -18.39 3.69 -3.12
C ALA A 52 -18.62 2.48 -2.18
N TRP A 53 -18.86 1.29 -2.73
CA TRP A 53 -19.04 0.06 -1.96
C TRP A 53 -18.56 -1.17 -2.74
N ALA A 54 -19.44 -1.84 -3.49
CA ALA A 54 -19.10 -3.04 -4.26
C ALA A 54 -18.59 -2.66 -5.64
N GLY A 55 -17.43 -3.17 -6.00
CA GLY A 55 -16.73 -2.89 -7.25
C GLY A 55 -15.25 -2.66 -7.04
N PHE A 56 -14.60 -2.20 -8.11
CA PHE A 56 -13.15 -1.94 -8.07
C PHE A 56 -12.79 -0.89 -9.14
N ARG A 57 -12.14 0.18 -8.72
CA ARG A 57 -11.55 1.19 -9.59
C ARG A 57 -10.04 1.12 -9.52
N PHE A 58 -9.36 1.74 -10.48
CA PHE A 58 -7.90 1.78 -10.50
C PHE A 58 -7.30 2.26 -9.16
N TRP A 59 -7.91 3.29 -8.56
CA TRP A 59 -7.44 3.87 -7.30
C TRP A 59 -7.54 2.93 -6.10
N ASP A 60 -8.41 1.94 -6.17
CA ASP A 60 -8.55 0.93 -5.10
C ASP A 60 -7.37 -0.05 -5.03
N LEU A 61 -6.48 -0.05 -6.04
CA LEU A 61 -5.28 -0.89 -6.07
C LEU A 61 -4.12 -0.32 -5.23
N VAL A 62 -4.07 0.99 -4.98
CA VAL A 62 -2.95 1.67 -4.32
C VAL A 62 -2.68 1.10 -2.93
N MET A 63 -3.67 1.02 -2.06
CA MET A 63 -3.50 0.48 -0.70
C MET A 63 -3.12 -1.02 -0.69
N PRO A 64 -3.74 -1.93 -1.46
CA PRO A 64 -3.28 -3.31 -1.62
C PRO A 64 -1.82 -3.41 -2.08
N LEU A 65 -1.38 -2.55 -2.99
CA LEU A 65 -0.03 -2.54 -3.50
C LEU A 65 0.99 -2.16 -2.40
N PHE A 66 0.69 -1.18 -1.54
CA PHE A 66 1.51 -0.88 -0.36
C PHE A 66 1.66 -2.07 0.59
N LEU A 67 0.56 -2.76 0.90
CA LEU A 67 0.57 -3.96 1.73
C LEU A 67 1.43 -5.05 1.08
N PHE A 68 1.19 -5.35 -0.18
CA PHE A 68 1.92 -6.35 -0.95
C PHE A 68 3.42 -6.07 -1.02
N ILE A 69 3.83 -4.83 -1.35
CA ILE A 69 5.23 -4.41 -1.42
C ILE A 69 5.92 -4.54 -0.05
N SER A 70 5.22 -4.24 1.04
CA SER A 70 5.76 -4.41 2.38
C SER A 70 6.11 -5.88 2.65
N GLY A 71 5.25 -6.81 2.21
CA GLY A 71 5.44 -8.25 2.26
C GLY A 71 6.60 -8.72 1.39
N THR A 72 6.68 -8.25 0.15
CA THR A 72 7.72 -8.62 -0.82
C THR A 72 9.14 -8.37 -0.27
N SER A 73 9.30 -7.38 0.61
CA SER A 73 10.57 -7.05 1.25
C SER A 73 11.00 -8.03 2.37
N ILE A 74 10.07 -8.78 2.97
CA ILE A 74 10.31 -9.65 4.14
C ILE A 74 11.40 -10.71 3.89
N PRO A 75 11.36 -11.53 2.82
CA PRO A 75 12.35 -12.57 2.60
C PRO A 75 13.78 -12.06 2.44
N PHE A 76 13.94 -10.82 1.95
CA PHE A 76 15.25 -10.19 1.77
C PHE A 76 15.80 -9.61 3.07
N SER A 77 14.93 -9.04 3.92
CA SER A 77 15.34 -8.42 5.18
C SER A 77 15.59 -9.45 6.29
N PHE A 78 14.73 -10.47 6.43
CA PHE A 78 14.82 -11.46 7.49
C PHE A 78 16.04 -12.37 7.34
N GLY A 79 16.44 -12.73 6.12
CA GLY A 79 17.59 -13.58 5.89
C GLY A 79 18.88 -13.04 6.51
N LYS A 80 19.12 -11.74 6.41
CA LYS A 80 20.29 -11.07 7.02
C LYS A 80 20.21 -11.06 8.54
N MET A 81 19.06 -10.73 9.09
CA MET A 81 18.86 -10.60 10.53
C MET A 81 18.90 -11.96 11.25
N LEU A 82 18.34 -12.99 10.64
CA LEU A 82 18.41 -14.35 11.18
C LEU A 82 19.85 -14.86 11.27
N ALA A 83 20.69 -14.51 10.27
CA ALA A 83 22.10 -14.89 10.26
C ALA A 83 22.92 -14.15 11.33
N SER A 84 22.56 -12.91 11.70
CA SER A 84 23.34 -12.08 12.63
C SER A 84 22.83 -12.08 14.08
N GLY A 85 21.52 -12.30 14.31
CA GLY A 85 20.93 -12.13 15.64
C GLY A 85 19.78 -13.09 15.98
N GLY A 86 19.53 -14.10 15.13
CA GLY A 86 18.50 -15.09 15.34
C GLY A 86 17.06 -14.54 15.29
N LYS A 87 16.10 -15.39 15.69
CA LYS A 87 14.66 -15.03 15.67
C LYS A 87 14.32 -13.85 16.60
N ALA A 88 14.96 -13.75 17.77
CA ALA A 88 14.69 -12.70 18.75
C ALA A 88 14.97 -11.29 18.16
N ALA A 89 16.06 -11.12 17.40
CA ALA A 89 16.37 -9.85 16.73
C ALA A 89 15.32 -9.48 15.70
N VAL A 90 14.79 -10.48 14.96
CA VAL A 90 13.72 -10.24 13.98
C VAL A 90 12.44 -9.82 14.67
N TYR A 91 12.01 -10.52 15.74
CA TYR A 91 10.80 -10.16 16.51
C TYR A 91 10.88 -8.75 17.08
N ARG A 92 12.02 -8.37 17.66
CA ARG A 92 12.22 -7.01 18.19
C ARG A 92 12.06 -5.95 17.08
N LYS A 93 12.62 -6.21 15.89
CA LYS A 93 12.48 -5.30 14.76
C LYS A 93 11.04 -5.25 14.23
N VAL A 94 10.35 -6.37 14.16
CA VAL A 94 8.93 -6.45 13.77
C VAL A 94 8.07 -5.65 14.74
N ALA A 95 8.24 -5.85 16.04
CA ALA A 95 7.52 -5.12 17.08
C ALA A 95 7.78 -3.61 17.00
N LYS A 96 9.06 -3.21 16.85
CA LYS A 96 9.43 -1.80 16.65
C LYS A 96 8.74 -1.21 15.42
N ARG A 97 8.79 -1.94 14.28
CA ARG A 97 8.18 -1.48 13.03
C ARG A 97 6.67 -1.35 13.17
N PHE A 98 6.02 -2.34 13.79
CA PHE A 98 4.59 -2.28 14.08
C PHE A 98 4.25 -1.03 14.90
N ALA A 99 4.92 -0.81 16.03
CA ALA A 99 4.64 0.31 16.92
C ALA A 99 4.86 1.66 16.21
N VAL A 100 5.97 1.82 15.47
CA VAL A 100 6.25 3.07 14.76
C VAL A 100 5.22 3.34 13.66
N LEU A 101 4.89 2.35 12.82
CA LEU A 101 3.90 2.54 11.75
C LEU A 101 2.51 2.81 12.32
N PHE A 102 2.15 2.13 13.42
CA PHE A 102 0.86 2.32 14.07
C PHE A 102 0.73 3.73 14.64
N LEU A 103 1.75 4.22 15.35
CA LEU A 103 1.79 5.59 15.88
C LEU A 103 1.80 6.64 14.77
N LEU A 104 2.59 6.44 13.70
CA LEU A 104 2.57 7.35 12.55
C LEU A 104 1.19 7.42 11.88
N GLY A 105 0.47 6.30 11.80
CA GLY A 105 -0.91 6.27 11.32
C GLY A 105 -1.85 7.09 12.20
N MET A 106 -1.70 7.02 13.53
CA MET A 106 -2.45 7.88 14.44
C MET A 106 -2.12 9.37 14.28
N VAL A 107 -0.87 9.71 13.92
CA VAL A 107 -0.49 11.09 13.62
C VAL A 107 -1.18 11.58 12.35
N VAL A 108 -1.22 10.76 11.29
CA VAL A 108 -1.75 11.16 9.97
C VAL A 108 -3.27 11.34 9.99
N GLN A 109 -4.02 10.32 10.41
CA GLN A 109 -5.48 10.30 10.37
C GLN A 109 -6.13 10.01 11.71
N GLY A 110 -5.34 9.66 12.72
CA GLY A 110 -5.82 9.42 14.08
C GLY A 110 -5.97 10.68 14.94
N ASN A 111 -5.70 11.86 14.37
CA ASN A 111 -5.73 13.15 15.05
C ASN A 111 -4.87 13.24 16.32
N LEU A 112 -3.83 12.40 16.45
CA LEU A 112 -3.00 12.33 17.65
C LEU A 112 -2.38 13.68 18.02
N LEU A 113 -1.89 14.44 17.02
CA LEU A 113 -1.29 15.75 17.26
C LEU A 113 -2.31 16.87 17.45
N GLY A 114 -3.59 16.61 17.26
CA GLY A 114 -4.65 17.55 17.61
C GLY A 114 -4.82 17.74 19.13
N LEU A 115 -4.27 16.82 19.93
CA LEU A 115 -4.30 16.81 21.39
C LEU A 115 -5.72 16.92 21.97
N ASP A 116 -6.74 16.59 21.18
CA ASP A 116 -8.13 16.56 21.60
C ASP A 116 -8.54 15.10 21.92
N PRO A 117 -8.74 14.77 23.23
CA PRO A 117 -9.09 13.42 23.64
C PRO A 117 -10.41 12.91 23.04
N HIS A 118 -11.31 13.81 22.62
CA HIS A 118 -12.60 13.45 22.03
C HIS A 118 -12.50 13.05 20.56
N ASN A 119 -11.43 13.50 19.88
CA ASN A 119 -11.18 13.26 18.44
C ASN A 119 -9.98 12.35 18.17
N ILE A 120 -9.56 11.53 19.12
CA ILE A 120 -8.51 10.53 18.90
C ILE A 120 -9.12 9.30 18.26
N TYR A 121 -8.58 8.90 17.07
CA TYR A 121 -8.90 7.66 16.40
C TYR A 121 -7.72 6.69 16.48
N ILE A 122 -8.00 5.43 16.84
CA ILE A 122 -6.93 4.47 17.15
C ILE A 122 -6.53 3.65 15.93
N TYR A 123 -7.50 3.15 15.14
CA TYR A 123 -7.21 2.30 13.99
C TYR A 123 -8.05 2.74 12.78
N THR A 124 -7.46 3.58 11.94
CA THR A 124 -8.19 4.22 10.82
C THR A 124 -7.30 4.56 9.61
N ASN A 125 -6.06 4.01 9.53
CA ASN A 125 -5.09 4.48 8.53
C ASN A 125 -4.39 3.32 7.80
N THR A 126 -4.00 3.57 6.54
CA THR A 126 -3.23 2.63 5.70
C THR A 126 -1.92 2.17 6.36
N LEU A 127 -1.19 3.06 7.08
CA LEU A 127 0.04 2.67 7.79
C LEU A 127 -0.23 1.65 8.88
N GLN A 128 -1.38 1.76 9.56
CA GLN A 128 -1.79 0.82 10.61
C GLN A 128 -2.21 -0.53 10.00
N ALA A 129 -2.91 -0.52 8.85
CA ALA A 129 -3.21 -1.73 8.11
C ALA A 129 -1.91 -2.46 7.65
N ILE A 130 -0.92 -1.70 7.15
CA ILE A 130 0.41 -2.23 6.82
C ILE A 130 1.07 -2.80 8.07
N ALA A 131 1.00 -2.12 9.21
CA ALA A 131 1.59 -2.58 10.47
C ALA A 131 0.98 -3.91 10.92
N ALA A 132 -0.36 -4.01 10.93
CA ALA A 132 -1.09 -5.22 11.32
C ALA A 132 -0.80 -6.37 10.35
N GLY A 133 -0.94 -6.15 9.04
CA GLY A 133 -0.66 -7.15 8.02
C GLY A 133 0.80 -7.63 8.04
N TYR A 134 1.75 -6.71 8.24
CA TYR A 134 3.17 -7.03 8.37
C TYR A 134 3.48 -7.87 9.62
N LEU A 135 2.88 -7.52 10.76
CA LEU A 135 3.04 -8.28 12.00
C LEU A 135 2.55 -9.73 11.84
N ILE A 136 1.31 -9.90 11.33
CA ILE A 136 0.71 -11.22 11.08
C ILE A 136 1.62 -12.03 10.14
N THR A 137 2.00 -11.44 9.00
CA THR A 137 2.86 -12.10 8.01
C THR A 137 4.23 -12.45 8.56
N ALA A 138 4.85 -11.55 9.33
CA ALA A 138 6.16 -11.80 9.94
C ALA A 138 6.12 -13.00 10.88
N MET A 139 5.08 -13.11 11.72
CA MET A 139 4.87 -14.27 12.61
C MET A 139 4.73 -15.57 11.82
N ILE A 140 3.99 -15.54 10.71
CA ILE A 140 3.79 -16.73 9.86
C ILE A 140 5.10 -17.12 9.17
N VAL A 141 5.79 -16.17 8.53
CA VAL A 141 7.01 -16.44 7.74
C VAL A 141 8.18 -16.90 8.62
N LEU A 142 8.27 -16.42 9.88
CA LEU A 142 9.31 -16.83 10.82
C LEU A 142 9.12 -18.21 11.39
N ASN A 143 7.89 -18.71 11.46
CA ASN A 143 7.59 -19.95 12.17
C ASN A 143 7.19 -21.11 11.24
N PHE A 144 6.73 -20.81 10.03
CA PHE A 144 6.22 -21.84 9.13
C PHE A 144 7.01 -21.89 7.81
N LYS A 145 7.19 -23.08 7.27
CA LYS A 145 7.64 -23.30 5.89
C LYS A 145 6.52 -22.92 4.90
N VAL A 146 6.83 -22.83 3.61
CA VAL A 146 5.89 -22.37 2.57
C VAL A 146 4.54 -23.08 2.62
N LYS A 147 4.50 -24.41 2.83
CA LYS A 147 3.23 -25.15 2.96
C LYS A 147 2.39 -24.65 4.16
N GLY A 148 3.03 -24.45 5.31
CA GLY A 148 2.36 -23.90 6.49
C GLY A 148 1.92 -22.44 6.31
N GLN A 149 2.66 -21.65 5.53
CA GLN A 149 2.27 -20.29 5.19
C GLN A 149 1.02 -20.26 4.30
N ILE A 150 0.90 -21.19 3.35
CA ILE A 150 -0.31 -21.33 2.49
C ILE A 150 -1.51 -21.74 3.35
N ILE A 151 -1.34 -22.70 4.26
CA ILE A 151 -2.41 -23.11 5.19
C ILE A 151 -2.82 -21.93 6.07
N ALA A 152 -1.85 -21.16 6.59
CA ALA A 152 -2.13 -19.97 7.40
C ALA A 152 -2.90 -18.91 6.59
N ALA A 153 -2.56 -18.68 5.33
CA ALA A 153 -3.34 -17.79 4.45
C ALA A 153 -4.80 -18.25 4.29
N ALA A 154 -5.01 -19.55 4.07
CA ALA A 154 -6.35 -20.13 3.97
C ALA A 154 -7.13 -20.00 5.29
N LEU A 155 -6.48 -20.22 6.44
CA LEU A 155 -7.10 -20.05 7.75
C LEU A 155 -7.44 -18.59 8.06
N LEU A 156 -6.60 -17.63 7.67
CA LEU A 156 -6.90 -16.19 7.81
C LEU A 156 -8.09 -15.79 6.94
N LEU A 157 -8.15 -16.27 5.69
CA LEU A 157 -9.30 -16.03 4.81
C LEU A 157 -10.57 -16.67 5.37
N ALA A 158 -10.50 -17.90 5.87
CA ALA A 158 -11.63 -18.56 6.51
C ALA A 158 -12.06 -17.82 7.80
N GLY A 159 -11.11 -17.39 8.62
CA GLY A 159 -11.37 -16.62 9.83
C GLY A 159 -12.02 -15.27 9.59
N TYR A 160 -11.82 -14.68 8.42
CA TYR A 160 -12.55 -13.51 7.95
C TYR A 160 -13.93 -13.90 7.37
N THR A 161 -13.95 -14.85 6.44
CA THR A 161 -15.13 -15.17 5.61
C THR A 161 -16.24 -15.81 6.44
N VAL A 162 -15.92 -16.77 7.31
CA VAL A 162 -16.91 -17.49 8.09
C VAL A 162 -17.74 -16.57 9.01
N PRO A 163 -17.14 -15.66 9.82
CA PRO A 163 -17.92 -14.69 10.58
C PRO A 163 -18.75 -13.76 9.70
N MET A 164 -18.22 -13.31 8.55
CA MET A 164 -18.97 -12.46 7.62
C MET A 164 -20.22 -13.14 7.10
N MET A 165 -20.13 -14.44 6.72
CA MET A 165 -21.27 -15.21 6.19
C MET A 165 -22.29 -15.61 7.26
N LEU A 166 -21.83 -15.91 8.48
CA LEU A 166 -22.71 -16.40 9.55
C LEU A 166 -23.36 -15.30 10.37
N LEU A 167 -22.69 -14.15 10.51
CA LEU A 167 -23.09 -13.08 11.43
C LEU A 167 -23.52 -11.79 10.72
N GLY A 168 -23.56 -11.76 9.39
CA GLY A 168 -23.92 -10.56 8.64
C GLY A 168 -24.14 -10.83 7.16
N ASP A 169 -24.14 -9.75 6.40
CA ASP A 169 -24.18 -9.74 4.94
C ASP A 169 -23.06 -8.85 4.39
N TYR A 170 -23.12 -8.49 3.11
CA TYR A 170 -22.14 -7.64 2.46
C TYR A 170 -22.65 -6.21 2.19
N THR A 171 -23.76 -5.80 2.83
CA THR A 171 -24.27 -4.42 2.76
C THR A 171 -23.52 -3.50 3.74
N PRO A 172 -23.54 -2.18 3.52
CA PRO A 172 -22.92 -1.23 4.46
C PRO A 172 -23.50 -1.36 5.89
N GLU A 173 -24.78 -1.61 6.02
CA GLU A 173 -25.51 -1.63 7.31
C GLU A 173 -25.48 -3.02 7.97
N GLY A 174 -25.46 -4.10 7.17
CA GLY A 174 -25.66 -5.46 7.67
C GLY A 174 -24.37 -6.25 7.93
N ASN A 175 -23.20 -5.73 7.52
CA ASN A 175 -21.98 -6.52 7.60
C ASN A 175 -21.41 -6.63 9.04
N PHE A 176 -20.87 -7.80 9.33
CA PHE A 176 -20.30 -8.09 10.65
C PHE A 176 -19.01 -7.30 10.92
N ALA A 177 -18.20 -7.03 9.88
CA ALA A 177 -16.89 -6.40 10.06
C ALA A 177 -17.01 -4.97 10.63
N LEU A 178 -17.92 -4.14 10.10
CA LEU A 178 -18.17 -2.79 10.61
C LEU A 178 -18.81 -2.83 12.01
N ARG A 179 -19.71 -3.80 12.26
CA ARG A 179 -20.29 -3.96 13.60
C ARG A 179 -19.25 -4.34 14.65
N LEU A 180 -18.29 -5.20 14.28
CA LEU A 180 -17.19 -5.56 15.17
C LEU A 180 -16.30 -4.36 15.47
N ASP A 181 -15.99 -3.54 14.46
CA ASP A 181 -15.21 -2.32 14.66
C ASP A 181 -15.93 -1.32 15.57
N ALA A 182 -17.21 -1.10 15.36
CA ALA A 182 -18.02 -0.24 16.24
C ALA A 182 -18.04 -0.75 17.68
N LEU A 183 -18.12 -2.07 17.89
CA LEU A 183 -18.11 -2.68 19.22
C LEU A 183 -16.74 -2.54 19.91
N VAL A 184 -15.63 -2.77 19.17
CA VAL A 184 -14.28 -2.82 19.75
C VAL A 184 -13.67 -1.42 19.88
N LEU A 185 -13.81 -0.57 18.85
CA LEU A 185 -13.22 0.76 18.82
C LEU A 185 -14.12 1.83 19.42
N GLY A 186 -15.45 1.64 19.34
CA GLY A 186 -16.42 2.59 19.88
C GLY A 186 -16.14 4.01 19.39
N ARG A 187 -16.00 4.95 20.33
CA ARG A 187 -15.70 6.37 20.00
C ARG A 187 -14.33 6.60 19.35
N PHE A 188 -13.43 5.63 19.42
CA PHE A 188 -12.10 5.71 18.79
C PHE A 188 -12.09 5.23 17.35
N GLN A 189 -13.23 4.83 16.79
CA GLN A 189 -13.39 4.52 15.39
C GLN A 189 -13.31 5.83 14.58
N GLY A 190 -12.54 5.80 13.48
CA GLY A 190 -12.51 6.90 12.51
C GLY A 190 -13.72 6.85 11.59
N ASP A 191 -13.49 6.74 10.27
CA ASP A 191 -14.58 6.57 9.31
C ASP A 191 -15.31 5.23 9.52
N PRO A 192 -16.61 5.25 9.93
CA PRO A 192 -17.38 4.04 10.20
C PRO A 192 -17.69 3.20 8.97
N SER A 193 -17.39 3.69 7.77
CA SER A 193 -17.57 2.95 6.52
C SER A 193 -16.41 2.00 6.20
N TYR A 194 -15.32 2.03 6.98
CA TYR A 194 -14.17 1.15 6.82
C TYR A 194 -14.02 0.19 8.01
N SER A 195 -13.70 -1.07 7.70
CA SER A 195 -13.36 -2.07 8.73
C SER A 195 -11.86 -2.27 8.83
N TRP A 196 -11.37 -2.42 10.05
CA TRP A 196 -9.95 -2.55 10.39
C TRP A 196 -9.66 -3.82 11.19
N ILE A 197 -10.47 -4.13 12.23
CA ILE A 197 -10.20 -5.24 13.16
C ILE A 197 -10.26 -6.58 12.42
N LEU A 198 -11.44 -6.93 11.87
CA LEU A 198 -11.61 -8.19 11.14
C LEU A 198 -10.78 -8.18 9.85
N SER A 199 -10.73 -7.05 9.15
CA SER A 199 -9.95 -6.86 7.92
C SER A 199 -8.43 -7.00 8.14
N SER A 200 -7.93 -6.92 9.38
CA SER A 200 -6.53 -7.21 9.68
C SER A 200 -6.11 -8.63 9.25
N LEU A 201 -7.03 -9.59 9.28
CA LEU A 201 -6.76 -10.97 8.80
C LEU A 201 -6.48 -10.97 7.30
N THR A 202 -7.29 -10.29 6.51
CA THR A 202 -7.14 -10.18 5.05
C THR A 202 -6.03 -9.21 4.64
N PHE A 203 -5.74 -8.17 5.44
CA PHE A 203 -4.48 -7.40 5.31
C PHE A 203 -3.27 -8.31 5.47
N GLY A 204 -3.29 -9.21 6.46
CA GLY A 204 -2.27 -10.24 6.66
C GLY A 204 -2.07 -11.12 5.44
N VAL A 205 -3.17 -11.56 4.79
CA VAL A 205 -3.09 -12.35 3.56
C VAL A 205 -2.49 -11.53 2.42
N THR A 206 -2.90 -10.27 2.24
CA THR A 206 -2.34 -9.39 1.18
C THR A 206 -0.82 -9.21 1.35
N VAL A 207 -0.35 -8.97 2.57
CA VAL A 207 1.10 -8.87 2.88
C VAL A 207 1.80 -10.22 2.66
N LEU A 208 1.16 -11.33 3.02
CA LEU A 208 1.71 -12.69 2.84
C LEU A 208 1.82 -13.06 1.34
N LEU A 209 0.86 -12.65 0.52
CA LEU A 209 0.96 -12.76 -0.95
C LEU A 209 2.20 -12.02 -1.47
N GLY A 210 2.46 -10.82 -0.97
CA GLY A 210 3.72 -10.12 -1.26
C GLY A 210 4.95 -10.90 -0.81
N ALA A 211 4.93 -11.51 0.38
CA ALA A 211 6.03 -12.34 0.86
C ALA A 211 6.28 -13.55 -0.04
N PHE A 212 5.24 -14.18 -0.59
CA PHE A 212 5.39 -15.25 -1.60
C PHE A 212 6.08 -14.73 -2.88
N ALA A 213 5.68 -13.57 -3.39
CA ALA A 213 6.35 -12.96 -4.54
C ALA A 213 7.85 -12.72 -4.25
N GLY A 214 8.17 -12.18 -3.09
CA GLY A 214 9.55 -12.00 -2.64
C GLY A 214 10.33 -13.32 -2.50
N GLN A 215 9.70 -14.40 -2.00
CA GLN A 215 10.31 -15.74 -1.91
C GLN A 215 10.60 -16.33 -3.30
N ILE A 216 9.68 -16.19 -4.26
CA ILE A 216 9.86 -16.63 -5.65
C ILE A 216 11.06 -15.92 -6.27
N ILE A 217 11.14 -14.60 -6.18
CA ILE A 217 12.24 -13.80 -6.71
C ILE A 217 13.56 -14.18 -6.01
N LYS A 218 13.56 -14.33 -4.70
CA LYS A 218 14.76 -14.70 -3.94
C LYS A 218 15.28 -16.08 -4.32
N LYS A 219 14.38 -17.02 -4.58
CA LYS A 219 14.73 -18.42 -4.93
C LYS A 219 15.24 -18.56 -6.37
N HIS A 220 14.57 -17.92 -7.31
CA HIS A 220 14.79 -18.12 -8.75
C HIS A 220 15.52 -16.95 -9.44
N GLY A 221 15.43 -15.74 -8.91
CA GLY A 221 15.89 -14.52 -9.58
C GLY A 221 17.39 -14.46 -9.90
N LYS A 222 18.24 -15.23 -9.18
CA LYS A 222 19.67 -15.30 -9.47
C LYS A 222 20.03 -16.37 -10.51
N THR A 223 19.30 -17.49 -10.52
CA THR A 223 19.61 -18.67 -11.35
C THR A 223 18.80 -18.68 -12.63
N ASN A 224 17.56 -18.28 -12.59
CA ASN A 224 16.65 -18.22 -13.74
C ASN A 224 15.61 -17.11 -13.53
N PRO A 225 15.96 -15.85 -13.84
CA PRO A 225 15.08 -14.71 -13.62
C PRO A 225 13.79 -14.77 -14.46
N GLU A 226 13.83 -15.36 -15.65
CA GLU A 226 12.64 -15.52 -16.48
C GLU A 226 11.64 -16.51 -15.86
N LYS A 227 12.13 -17.56 -15.22
CA LYS A 227 11.28 -18.50 -14.47
C LYS A 227 10.60 -17.81 -13.28
N ALA A 228 11.32 -16.93 -12.57
CA ALA A 228 10.71 -16.11 -11.51
C ALA A 228 9.61 -15.23 -12.07
N ALA A 229 9.86 -14.55 -13.18
CA ALA A 229 8.86 -13.72 -13.87
C ALA A 229 7.62 -14.54 -14.29
N LEU A 230 7.82 -15.72 -14.88
CA LEU A 230 6.72 -16.61 -15.27
C LEU A 230 5.86 -17.01 -14.06
N PHE A 231 6.46 -17.37 -12.92
CA PHE A 231 5.71 -17.70 -11.71
C PHE A 231 4.91 -16.51 -11.18
N LEU A 232 5.49 -15.30 -11.17
CA LEU A 232 4.77 -14.09 -10.76
C LEU A 232 3.55 -13.86 -11.64
N PHE A 233 3.71 -13.98 -12.97
CA PHE A 233 2.61 -13.83 -13.92
C PHE A 233 1.52 -14.89 -13.72
N ALA A 234 1.90 -16.19 -13.70
CA ALA A 234 0.96 -17.29 -13.60
C ALA A 234 0.14 -17.24 -12.29
N ILE A 235 0.81 -16.96 -11.15
CA ILE A 235 0.13 -16.81 -9.86
C ILE A 235 -0.76 -15.57 -9.88
N GLY A 236 -0.30 -14.45 -10.44
CA GLY A 236 -1.10 -13.24 -10.59
C GLY A 236 -2.40 -13.50 -11.34
N MET A 237 -2.31 -14.15 -12.51
CA MET A 237 -3.49 -14.51 -13.31
C MET A 237 -4.43 -15.47 -12.57
N ALA A 238 -3.87 -16.48 -11.90
CA ALA A 238 -4.68 -17.43 -11.12
C ALA A 238 -5.42 -16.75 -9.96
N LEU A 239 -4.78 -15.82 -9.25
CA LEU A 239 -5.40 -15.08 -8.16
C LEU A 239 -6.47 -14.10 -8.65
N VAL A 240 -6.23 -13.41 -9.78
CA VAL A 240 -7.25 -12.56 -10.41
C VAL A 240 -8.48 -13.40 -10.77
N ALA A 241 -8.29 -14.52 -11.45
CA ALA A 241 -9.37 -15.41 -11.83
C ALA A 241 -10.11 -15.96 -10.59
N ALA A 242 -9.39 -16.40 -9.55
CA ALA A 242 -9.98 -16.88 -8.31
C ALA A 242 -10.77 -15.77 -7.58
N GLY A 243 -10.24 -14.54 -7.54
CA GLY A 243 -10.94 -13.39 -6.94
C GLY A 243 -12.23 -13.03 -7.69
N LEU A 244 -12.19 -13.04 -9.03
CA LEU A 244 -13.38 -12.81 -9.86
C LEU A 244 -14.42 -13.93 -9.72
N LEU A 245 -14.01 -15.18 -9.69
CA LEU A 245 -14.92 -16.30 -9.46
C LEU A 245 -15.55 -16.22 -8.07
N TRP A 246 -14.78 -15.92 -7.06
CA TRP A 246 -15.28 -15.78 -5.69
C TRP A 246 -16.19 -14.54 -5.53
N SER A 247 -16.01 -13.53 -6.37
CA SER A 247 -16.86 -12.33 -6.34
C SER A 247 -18.32 -12.57 -6.71
N LEU A 248 -18.63 -13.71 -7.30
CA LEU A 248 -20.01 -14.12 -7.58
C LEU A 248 -20.82 -14.39 -6.29
N GLU A 249 -20.15 -14.80 -5.21
CA GLU A 249 -20.76 -15.05 -3.91
C GLU A 249 -20.40 -13.97 -2.87
N MET A 250 -19.16 -13.49 -2.89
CA MET A 250 -18.65 -12.47 -2.00
C MET A 250 -18.18 -11.28 -2.84
N PRO A 251 -18.94 -10.17 -2.91
CA PRO A 251 -18.60 -9.02 -3.73
C PRO A 251 -17.19 -8.47 -3.43
N ILE A 252 -16.53 -7.91 -4.44
CA ILE A 252 -15.27 -7.18 -4.26
C ILE A 252 -15.59 -5.87 -3.56
N ILE A 253 -15.23 -5.75 -2.27
CA ILE A 253 -15.47 -4.56 -1.46
C ILE A 253 -14.18 -4.20 -0.71
N LYS A 254 -13.59 -3.07 -1.08
CA LYS A 254 -12.36 -2.59 -0.46
C LYS A 254 -12.56 -2.12 0.97
N ARG A 255 -13.68 -1.45 1.27
CA ARG A 255 -13.93 -0.83 2.58
C ARG A 255 -13.94 -1.84 3.73
N ILE A 256 -14.38 -3.06 3.47
CA ILE A 256 -14.35 -4.16 4.43
C ILE A 256 -13.33 -5.25 4.06
N TRP A 257 -12.54 -5.05 3.00
CA TRP A 257 -11.45 -5.91 2.54
C TRP A 257 -11.82 -7.38 2.39
N THR A 258 -12.86 -7.65 1.60
CA THR A 258 -13.40 -9.01 1.39
C THR A 258 -12.35 -10.00 0.89
N GLY A 259 -12.62 -11.29 1.06
CA GLY A 259 -11.75 -12.36 0.56
C GLY A 259 -11.55 -12.30 -0.96
N SER A 260 -12.64 -12.05 -1.71
CA SER A 260 -12.58 -11.82 -3.17
C SER A 260 -11.71 -10.60 -3.53
N MET A 261 -11.88 -9.47 -2.82
CA MET A 261 -11.03 -8.27 -2.96
C MET A 261 -9.56 -8.61 -2.70
N THR A 262 -9.27 -9.40 -1.65
CA THR A 262 -7.91 -9.79 -1.27
C THR A 262 -7.22 -10.60 -2.37
N LEU A 263 -7.92 -11.59 -2.96
CA LEU A 263 -7.35 -12.40 -4.04
C LEU A 263 -7.25 -11.59 -5.34
N PHE A 264 -8.28 -10.86 -5.70
CA PHE A 264 -8.30 -10.07 -6.92
C PHE A 264 -7.21 -9.00 -6.93
N SER A 265 -7.16 -8.14 -5.89
CA SER A 265 -6.14 -7.09 -5.79
C SER A 265 -4.74 -7.66 -5.59
N GLY A 266 -4.60 -8.75 -4.81
CA GLY A 266 -3.34 -9.47 -4.65
C GLY A 266 -2.83 -10.01 -5.98
N GLY A 267 -3.71 -10.55 -6.83
CA GLY A 267 -3.38 -10.98 -8.19
C GLY A 267 -2.89 -9.83 -9.07
N LEU A 268 -3.58 -8.68 -9.05
CA LEU A 268 -3.13 -7.47 -9.77
C LEU A 268 -1.77 -6.97 -9.25
N CYS A 269 -1.52 -7.03 -7.94
CA CYS A 269 -0.22 -6.71 -7.36
C CYS A 269 0.90 -7.66 -7.84
N PHE A 270 0.61 -8.97 -7.98
CA PHE A 270 1.54 -9.92 -8.59
C PHE A 270 1.84 -9.58 -10.05
N LEU A 271 0.84 -9.20 -10.84
CA LEU A 271 1.01 -8.79 -12.24
C LEU A 271 1.83 -7.50 -12.37
N LEU A 272 1.59 -6.51 -11.49
CA LEU A 272 2.44 -5.31 -11.44
C LEU A 272 3.88 -5.65 -11.04
N MET A 273 4.07 -6.50 -10.00
CA MET A 273 5.40 -6.96 -9.61
C MET A 273 6.08 -7.73 -10.74
N TRP A 274 5.35 -8.58 -11.46
CA TRP A 274 5.84 -9.24 -12.66
C TRP A 274 6.30 -8.26 -13.72
N LEU A 275 5.46 -7.27 -14.07
CA LEU A 275 5.77 -6.27 -15.10
C LEU A 275 7.04 -5.50 -14.77
N PHE A 276 7.14 -4.96 -13.54
CA PHE A 276 8.31 -4.20 -13.11
C PHE A 276 9.56 -5.09 -13.00
N TYR A 277 9.42 -6.31 -12.46
CA TYR A 277 10.52 -7.26 -12.35
C TYR A 277 11.05 -7.69 -13.72
N TRP A 278 10.15 -8.10 -14.62
CA TRP A 278 10.50 -8.51 -15.97
C TRP A 278 11.16 -7.37 -16.75
N TRP A 279 10.58 -6.16 -16.71
CA TRP A 279 11.10 -5.02 -17.45
C TRP A 279 12.44 -4.52 -16.91
N ILE A 280 12.57 -4.40 -15.59
CA ILE A 280 13.71 -3.76 -14.94
C ILE A 280 14.84 -4.74 -14.62
N ASP A 281 14.52 -5.86 -13.93
CA ASP A 281 15.56 -6.77 -13.43
C ASP A 281 15.91 -7.87 -14.46
N VAL A 282 14.93 -8.32 -15.29
CA VAL A 282 15.18 -9.34 -16.31
C VAL A 282 15.71 -8.70 -17.61
N LYS A 283 15.04 -7.67 -18.14
CA LYS A 283 15.42 -7.00 -19.39
C LYS A 283 16.42 -5.85 -19.22
N GLY A 284 16.67 -5.39 -17.99
CA GLY A 284 17.67 -4.35 -17.69
C GLY A 284 17.22 -2.90 -17.97
N HIS A 285 15.95 -2.65 -18.22
CA HIS A 285 15.42 -1.34 -18.60
C HIS A 285 15.09 -0.47 -17.38
N SER A 286 16.09 0.03 -16.68
CA SER A 286 15.89 0.94 -15.52
C SER A 286 16.10 2.42 -15.87
N ARG A 287 16.65 2.75 -17.06
CA ARG A 287 16.87 4.13 -17.49
C ARG A 287 15.52 4.85 -17.65
N GLY A 288 15.43 6.07 -17.14
CA GLY A 288 14.18 6.87 -17.16
C GLY A 288 13.23 6.59 -15.98
N LEU A 289 13.39 5.47 -15.24
CA LEU A 289 12.56 5.14 -14.08
C LEU A 289 13.26 5.42 -12.72
N ASN A 290 14.52 5.83 -12.75
CA ASN A 290 15.31 6.01 -11.53
C ASN A 290 14.79 7.14 -10.61
N TRP A 291 14.07 8.11 -11.14
CA TRP A 291 13.46 9.17 -10.36
C TRP A 291 12.38 8.63 -9.41
N LEU A 292 11.69 7.55 -9.76
CA LEU A 292 10.75 6.88 -8.87
C LEU A 292 11.43 6.33 -7.61
N LYS A 293 12.74 5.97 -7.68
CA LYS A 293 13.48 5.54 -6.49
C LYS A 293 13.58 6.63 -5.42
N ILE A 294 13.47 7.90 -5.80
CA ILE A 294 13.48 9.03 -4.86
C ILE A 294 12.31 8.89 -3.89
N TYR A 295 11.11 8.62 -4.41
CA TYR A 295 9.94 8.30 -3.60
C TYR A 295 10.11 6.97 -2.85
N GLY A 296 10.49 5.90 -3.55
CA GLY A 296 10.54 4.54 -3.00
C GLY A 296 11.54 4.34 -1.88
N MET A 297 12.67 5.05 -1.89
CA MET A 297 13.71 4.95 -0.86
C MET A 297 13.38 5.69 0.44
N ASN A 298 12.53 6.71 0.36
CA ASN A 298 12.01 7.49 1.49
C ASN A 298 10.49 7.37 1.61
N SER A 299 9.93 6.17 1.42
CA SER A 299 8.51 5.95 1.28
C SER A 299 7.66 6.47 2.46
N ILE A 300 8.14 6.28 3.67
CA ILE A 300 7.43 6.77 4.87
C ILE A 300 7.50 8.29 4.95
N ALA A 301 8.67 8.88 4.63
CA ALA A 301 8.80 10.34 4.59
C ALA A 301 7.90 10.95 3.49
N ALA A 302 7.86 10.34 2.31
CA ALA A 302 7.02 10.80 1.21
C ALA A 302 5.53 10.80 1.60
N TYR A 303 5.07 9.71 2.20
CA TYR A 303 3.69 9.59 2.70
C TYR A 303 3.41 10.62 3.80
N MET A 304 4.26 10.67 4.84
CA MET A 304 4.05 11.56 5.98
C MET A 304 4.09 13.05 5.58
N ILE A 305 5.05 13.46 4.76
CA ILE A 305 5.15 14.85 4.32
C ILE A 305 3.96 15.19 3.41
N GLY A 306 3.58 14.29 2.49
CA GLY A 306 2.47 14.50 1.57
C GLY A 306 1.12 14.65 2.28
N GLU A 307 0.89 13.90 3.37
CA GLU A 307 -0.38 13.89 4.09
C GLU A 307 -0.45 14.98 5.19
N VAL A 308 0.68 15.25 5.88
CA VAL A 308 0.67 16.11 7.08
C VAL A 308 1.06 17.55 6.77
N VAL A 309 1.92 17.77 5.76
CA VAL A 309 2.48 19.10 5.49
C VAL A 309 1.84 19.72 4.26
N ASN A 310 1.33 20.94 4.41
CA ASN A 310 0.73 21.69 3.31
C ASN A 310 1.60 22.89 2.93
N PHE A 311 2.20 22.87 1.74
CA PHE A 311 3.03 23.94 1.20
C PHE A 311 2.27 24.89 0.27
N ARG A 312 0.94 24.76 0.09
CA ARG A 312 0.16 25.59 -0.85
C ARG A 312 0.29 27.07 -0.56
N SER A 313 0.30 27.48 0.72
CA SER A 313 0.47 28.89 1.09
C SER A 313 1.83 29.45 0.65
N ALA A 314 2.91 28.65 0.72
CA ALA A 314 4.22 29.06 0.24
C ALA A 314 4.23 29.23 -1.29
N VAL A 315 3.60 28.29 -2.03
CA VAL A 315 3.44 28.41 -3.50
C VAL A 315 2.61 29.65 -3.84
N GLN A 316 1.51 29.86 -3.14
CA GLN A 316 0.63 31.01 -3.35
C GLN A 316 1.38 32.34 -3.15
N SER A 317 2.19 32.44 -2.09
CA SER A 317 2.94 33.67 -1.78
C SER A 317 3.88 34.13 -2.90
N VAL A 318 4.46 33.17 -3.65
CA VAL A 318 5.41 33.49 -4.75
C VAL A 318 4.76 33.50 -6.13
N SER A 319 3.52 33.00 -6.26
CA SER A 319 2.86 32.84 -7.56
C SER A 319 1.46 33.49 -7.66
N TYR A 320 1.09 34.34 -6.69
CA TYR A 320 -0.23 34.98 -6.68
C TYR A 320 -0.54 35.80 -7.95
N GLY A 321 0.49 36.37 -8.61
CA GLY A 321 0.36 37.08 -9.87
C GLY A 321 -0.05 36.21 -11.07
N LEU A 322 0.04 34.87 -10.94
CA LEU A 322 -0.43 33.93 -11.95
C LEU A 322 -1.94 33.67 -11.87
N ALA A 323 -2.60 34.03 -10.75
CA ALA A 323 -4.02 33.75 -10.56
C ALA A 323 -4.92 34.31 -11.70
N PRO A 324 -4.79 35.59 -12.15
CA PRO A 324 -5.61 36.10 -13.22
C PRO A 324 -5.27 35.48 -14.60
N ILE A 325 -4.06 34.90 -14.77
CA ILE A 325 -3.63 34.27 -16.03
C ILE A 325 -4.17 32.83 -16.10
N LEU A 326 -4.11 32.09 -15.00
CA LEU A 326 -4.49 30.70 -14.94
C LEU A 326 -5.98 30.48 -14.70
N GLY A 327 -6.70 31.49 -14.18
CA GLY A 327 -8.12 31.37 -13.85
C GLY A 327 -8.40 30.13 -12.98
N ASP A 328 -9.34 29.28 -13.42
CA ASP A 328 -9.76 28.08 -12.70
C ASP A 328 -8.63 27.06 -12.51
N PHE A 329 -7.59 27.08 -13.35
CA PHE A 329 -6.42 26.22 -13.21
C PHE A 329 -5.44 26.67 -12.13
N TYR A 330 -5.66 27.81 -11.48
CA TYR A 330 -4.78 28.28 -10.41
C TYR A 330 -4.74 27.32 -9.21
N GLU A 331 -5.86 26.69 -8.88
CA GLU A 331 -5.91 25.64 -7.85
C GLU A 331 -5.07 24.40 -8.20
N ALA A 332 -5.08 24.02 -9.47
CA ALA A 332 -4.21 22.95 -9.97
C ALA A 332 -2.72 23.32 -9.89
N TRP A 333 -2.38 24.58 -10.18
CA TRP A 333 -1.03 25.13 -10.01
C TRP A 333 -0.56 25.08 -8.55
N LEU A 334 -1.40 25.50 -7.61
CA LEU A 334 -1.06 25.42 -6.16
C LEU A 334 -0.85 23.99 -5.71
N THR A 335 -1.66 23.06 -6.20
CA THR A 335 -1.55 21.63 -5.90
C THR A 335 -0.26 21.06 -6.50
N PHE A 336 0.05 21.36 -7.76
CA PHE A 336 1.30 20.98 -8.39
C PHE A 336 2.51 21.50 -7.61
N GLY A 337 2.52 22.80 -7.27
CA GLY A 337 3.62 23.41 -6.52
C GLY A 337 3.82 22.80 -5.13
N ASN A 338 2.72 22.49 -4.42
CA ASN A 338 2.77 21.79 -3.14
C ASN A 338 3.56 20.47 -3.25
N PHE A 339 3.17 19.61 -4.19
CA PHE A 339 3.81 18.31 -4.35
C PHE A 339 5.16 18.36 -5.06
N ALA A 340 5.44 19.42 -5.84
CA ALA A 340 6.77 19.68 -6.37
C ALA A 340 7.78 20.02 -5.24
N ILE A 341 7.35 20.75 -4.21
CA ILE A 341 8.16 21.02 -3.01
C ILE A 341 8.40 19.71 -2.26
N VAL A 342 7.38 18.87 -2.07
CA VAL A 342 7.55 17.53 -1.45
C VAL A 342 8.59 16.72 -2.21
N PHE A 343 8.48 16.66 -3.54
CA PHE A 343 9.47 15.96 -4.37
C PHE A 343 10.88 16.55 -4.24
N ALA A 344 11.02 17.87 -4.20
CA ALA A 344 12.32 18.53 -4.01
C ALA A 344 12.95 18.18 -2.66
N LEU A 345 12.15 18.11 -1.58
CA LEU A 345 12.61 17.66 -0.27
C LEU A 345 13.09 16.20 -0.30
N LEU A 346 12.31 15.31 -0.93
CA LEU A 346 12.69 13.90 -1.09
C LEU A 346 13.95 13.74 -1.93
N LEU A 347 14.13 14.56 -2.98
CA LEU A 347 15.33 14.60 -3.81
C LEU A 347 16.56 15.08 -2.99
N ALA A 348 16.39 16.10 -2.16
CA ALA A 348 17.45 16.57 -1.25
C ALA A 348 17.85 15.47 -0.26
N MET A 349 16.89 14.80 0.38
CA MET A 349 17.13 13.65 1.25
C MET A 349 17.86 12.52 0.51
N TYR A 350 17.43 12.20 -0.71
CA TYR A 350 18.04 11.17 -1.54
C TYR A 350 19.49 11.49 -1.88
N ARG A 351 19.79 12.73 -2.30
CA ARG A 351 21.15 13.21 -2.63
C ARG A 351 22.07 13.25 -1.41
N SER A 352 21.53 13.60 -0.25
CA SER A 352 22.26 13.63 1.02
C SER A 352 22.41 12.26 1.68
N GLY A 353 21.86 11.19 1.08
CA GLY A 353 21.91 9.83 1.62
C GLY A 353 21.07 9.63 2.90
N VAL A 354 20.15 10.55 3.20
CA VAL A 354 19.25 10.47 4.36
C VAL A 354 18.04 9.63 4.00
N PHE A 355 17.90 8.48 4.67
CA PHE A 355 16.78 7.56 4.45
C PHE A 355 16.11 7.23 5.77
N LEU A 356 14.83 7.59 5.90
CA LEU A 356 14.01 7.20 7.04
C LEU A 356 13.63 5.72 6.91
N LYS A 357 14.20 4.89 7.80
CA LYS A 357 13.95 3.44 7.85
C LYS A 357 13.20 3.10 9.12
N VAL A 358 12.08 2.42 8.96
CA VAL A 358 11.28 1.84 10.04
C VAL A 358 11.32 0.31 9.98
#